data_7b7a4a1f26290fe9f4ac109f9d27082c
#
_entry.id   7b7a4a1f26290fe9f4ac109f9d27082c
#
_cell.length_a   1.000
_cell.length_b   1.000
_cell.length_c   1.000
_cell.angle_alpha   90.00
_cell.angle_beta   90.00
_cell.angle_gamma   90.00
#
_symmetry.space_group_name_H-M   'P 1'
#
loop_
_entity.id
_entity.type
_entity.pdbx_description
1 polymer ?
#
loop_
_entity_poly.entity_id
_entity_poly.type
_entity_poly.pdbx_seq_one_letter_code
_entity_poly.pdbx_strand_id
1 'polypeptide(L)'
;MPDTAANRQTFNILAVVQSGRLQYEALLLAASLRATNPGFAGTLYLAEPQPGPLWPRDPRVTDPAVRAALENLGAVFLPFQSKEFGHSYPHGNKIESLAALPDAPFLFLDTDTLITGPLDAVPFDFTRPAASLRREGTWPMPDLYGPDYHAIWASLYDRFGLDIAPTIDLDQPENYWRRFLYFNAGWFFHASPKAFGALFLDYATAIRDAPPAALIGQEIYPWLDQIALPLVIHAFGGGRPGPELGGMDGEVSCHYRTLPLLYARESDRVVTVLEQVALQPDLRRLLRDFEPVKLMVYQNRGRKVRALFDRADLPRREQAIRFVLKREGLWLR
;
A
#
# COMPACT_ATOMS: atom_id res chain seq x y z
N MET A 1 36.86 13.56 -11.34
CA MET A 1 35.72 12.98 -10.64
C MET A 1 35.05 12.05 -11.61
N PRO A 2 35.02 10.72 -11.41
CA PRO A 2 34.28 9.85 -12.31
C PRO A 2 32.79 10.13 -12.11
N ASP A 3 32.15 10.34 -13.25
CA ASP A 3 30.72 10.55 -13.42
C ASP A 3 29.99 9.25 -13.02
N THR A 4 29.56 9.16 -11.78
CA THR A 4 28.66 8.10 -11.32
C THR A 4 27.25 8.43 -11.80
N ALA A 5 26.99 8.31 -13.09
CA ALA A 5 25.67 8.04 -13.57
C ALA A 5 25.29 6.66 -13.03
N ALA A 6 24.87 6.60 -11.78
CA ALA A 6 24.25 5.43 -11.19
C ALA A 6 23.17 4.98 -12.17
N ASN A 7 23.21 3.73 -12.57
CA ASN A 7 22.28 3.10 -13.48
C ASN A 7 20.86 3.21 -12.85
N ARG A 8 20.18 4.35 -13.10
CA ARG A 8 18.85 4.61 -12.57
C ARG A 8 17.91 3.60 -13.20
N GLN A 9 17.42 2.69 -12.39
CA GLN A 9 16.45 1.70 -12.84
C GLN A 9 15.18 2.41 -13.27
N THR A 10 14.72 2.12 -14.49
CA THR A 10 13.42 2.61 -14.97
C THR A 10 12.34 1.60 -14.61
N PHE A 11 11.33 2.02 -13.87
CA PHE A 11 10.18 1.22 -13.50
C PHE A 11 8.92 2.09 -13.48
N ASN A 12 7.77 1.44 -13.55
CA ASN A 12 6.49 2.12 -13.47
C ASN A 12 5.92 2.07 -12.05
N ILE A 13 5.10 3.04 -11.69
CA ILE A 13 4.33 3.02 -10.45
C ILE A 13 2.88 2.70 -10.80
N LEU A 14 2.26 1.80 -10.05
CA LEU A 14 0.85 1.46 -10.15
C LEU A 14 0.14 1.81 -8.84
N ALA A 15 -0.98 2.53 -8.93
CA ALA A 15 -1.92 2.71 -7.83
C ALA A 15 -3.35 2.54 -8.33
N VAL A 16 -4.27 2.10 -7.47
CA VAL A 16 -5.69 1.96 -7.83
C VAL A 16 -6.42 3.26 -7.49
N VAL A 17 -7.09 3.85 -8.47
CA VAL A 17 -7.89 5.07 -8.27
C VAL A 17 -9.38 4.81 -8.49
N GLN A 18 -10.21 5.43 -7.67
CA GLN A 18 -11.67 5.38 -7.77
C GLN A 18 -12.26 6.72 -7.33
N SER A 19 -13.51 6.96 -7.66
CA SER A 19 -14.26 8.10 -7.12
C SER A 19 -14.30 8.10 -5.59
N GLY A 20 -14.53 9.27 -5.00
CA GLY A 20 -14.53 9.43 -3.54
C GLY A 20 -13.12 9.65 -2.97
N ARG A 21 -12.77 8.98 -1.88
CA ARG A 21 -11.51 9.19 -1.14
C ARG A 21 -10.27 9.00 -2.02
N LEU A 22 -10.21 7.90 -2.77
CA LEU A 22 -9.00 7.50 -3.50
C LEU A 22 -8.58 8.51 -4.56
N GLN A 23 -9.51 9.26 -5.18
CA GLN A 23 -9.15 10.29 -6.17
C GLN A 23 -8.35 11.45 -5.55
N TYR A 24 -8.67 11.82 -4.30
CA TYR A 24 -7.95 12.89 -3.59
C TYR A 24 -6.62 12.41 -3.03
N GLU A 25 -6.54 11.17 -2.58
CA GLU A 25 -5.29 10.53 -2.18
C GLU A 25 -4.35 10.37 -3.37
N ALA A 26 -4.86 9.99 -4.54
CA ALA A 26 -4.09 9.94 -5.79
C ALA A 26 -3.52 11.33 -6.18
N LEU A 27 -4.24 12.44 -5.93
CA LEU A 27 -3.70 13.79 -6.12
C LEU A 27 -2.49 14.04 -5.23
N LEU A 28 -2.56 13.65 -3.95
CA LEU A 28 -1.45 13.80 -3.02
C LEU A 28 -0.27 12.93 -3.41
N LEU A 29 -0.51 11.68 -3.81
CA LEU A 29 0.52 10.76 -4.30
C LEU A 29 1.22 11.33 -5.54
N ALA A 30 0.48 11.71 -6.58
CA ALA A 30 1.02 12.24 -7.82
C ALA A 30 1.79 13.55 -7.60
N ALA A 31 1.24 14.46 -6.80
CA ALA A 31 1.89 15.73 -6.48
C ALA A 31 3.16 15.55 -5.67
N SER A 32 3.16 14.65 -4.69
CA SER A 32 4.36 14.35 -3.89
C SER A 32 5.46 13.70 -4.74
N LEU A 33 5.09 12.79 -5.66
CA LEU A 33 6.03 12.20 -6.62
C LEU A 33 6.68 13.30 -7.48
N ARG A 34 5.90 14.20 -8.05
CA ARG A 34 6.44 15.31 -8.88
C ARG A 34 7.31 16.27 -8.09
N ALA A 35 6.93 16.58 -6.85
CA ALA A 35 7.66 17.51 -6.00
C ALA A 35 9.02 16.94 -5.56
N THR A 36 9.10 15.65 -5.26
CA THR A 36 10.30 15.02 -4.72
C THR A 36 11.15 14.31 -5.77
N ASN A 37 10.55 13.94 -6.92
CA ASN A 37 11.19 13.23 -8.02
C ASN A 37 10.83 13.86 -9.38
N PRO A 38 11.20 15.12 -9.65
CA PRO A 38 10.83 15.81 -10.89
C PRO A 38 11.38 15.15 -12.15
N GLY A 39 12.47 14.39 -12.03
CA GLY A 39 13.11 13.62 -13.10
C GLY A 39 12.78 12.13 -13.13
N PHE A 40 11.72 11.70 -12.45
CA PHE A 40 11.31 10.29 -12.47
C PHE A 40 11.02 9.83 -13.90
N ALA A 41 11.78 8.83 -14.37
CA ALA A 41 11.76 8.38 -15.75
C ALA A 41 10.63 7.37 -16.05
N GLY A 42 10.02 6.77 -15.04
CA GLY A 42 8.88 5.88 -15.19
C GLY A 42 7.54 6.62 -15.30
N THR A 43 6.47 5.86 -15.44
CA THR A 43 5.11 6.38 -15.52
C THR A 43 4.34 6.01 -14.25
N LEU A 44 3.58 6.98 -13.70
CA LEU A 44 2.56 6.71 -12.68
C LEU A 44 1.27 6.31 -13.40
N TYR A 45 0.92 5.03 -13.31
CA TYR A 45 -0.36 4.50 -13.77
C TYR A 45 -1.37 4.50 -12.65
N LEU A 46 -2.53 5.09 -12.90
CA LEU A 46 -3.69 5.06 -12.02
C LEU A 46 -4.70 4.06 -12.59
N ALA A 47 -4.68 2.85 -12.05
CA ALA A 47 -5.61 1.81 -12.46
C ALA A 47 -7.04 2.16 -12.02
N GLU A 48 -7.91 2.30 -12.99
CA GLU A 48 -9.29 2.73 -12.80
C GLU A 48 -10.25 1.61 -13.16
N PRO A 49 -10.95 1.01 -12.18
CA PRO A 49 -11.95 0.00 -12.49
C PRO A 49 -13.08 0.60 -13.30
N GLN A 50 -13.53 -0.15 -14.31
CA GLN A 50 -14.61 0.28 -15.18
C GLN A 50 -15.97 -0.19 -14.64
N PRO A 51 -17.07 0.51 -14.97
CA PRO A 51 -18.42 0.06 -14.66
C PRO A 51 -18.68 -1.37 -15.16
N GLY A 52 -19.39 -2.16 -14.37
CA GLY A 52 -19.70 -3.54 -14.69
C GLY A 52 -20.54 -4.19 -13.61
N PRO A 53 -20.88 -5.48 -13.74
CA PRO A 53 -21.81 -6.16 -12.84
C PRO A 53 -21.32 -6.25 -11.39
N LEU A 54 -20.00 -6.16 -11.17
CA LEU A 54 -19.41 -6.17 -9.82
C LEU A 54 -19.40 -4.80 -9.15
N TRP A 55 -19.93 -3.75 -9.81
CA TRP A 55 -19.98 -2.39 -9.28
C TRP A 55 -21.43 -1.90 -9.22
N PRO A 56 -21.99 -1.62 -8.02
CA PRO A 56 -23.35 -1.09 -7.87
C PRO A 56 -23.47 0.38 -8.30
N ARG A 57 -22.33 1.07 -8.43
CA ARG A 57 -22.21 2.45 -8.89
C ARG A 57 -20.96 2.57 -9.75
N ASP A 58 -20.92 3.64 -10.57
CA ASP A 58 -19.71 3.93 -11.37
C ASP A 58 -18.50 4.17 -10.46
N PRO A 59 -17.45 3.33 -10.54
CA PRO A 59 -16.26 3.48 -9.70
C PRO A 59 -15.28 4.53 -10.21
N ARG A 60 -15.45 5.02 -11.45
CA ARG A 60 -14.47 5.90 -12.10
C ARG A 60 -14.39 7.27 -11.43
N VAL A 61 -13.24 7.92 -11.60
CA VAL A 61 -13.08 9.35 -11.30
C VAL A 61 -13.89 10.16 -12.30
N THR A 62 -15.06 10.61 -11.89
CA THR A 62 -16.01 11.34 -12.75
C THR A 62 -15.84 12.87 -12.69
N ASP A 63 -15.12 13.39 -11.68
CA ASP A 63 -14.80 14.83 -11.60
C ASP A 63 -13.73 15.18 -12.65
N PRO A 64 -14.09 15.98 -13.69
CA PRO A 64 -13.18 16.33 -14.76
C PRO A 64 -12.00 17.18 -14.28
N ALA A 65 -12.19 18.00 -13.22
CA ALA A 65 -11.13 18.84 -12.70
C ALA A 65 -10.07 18.00 -11.94
N VAL A 66 -10.51 17.00 -11.19
CA VAL A 66 -9.58 16.03 -10.55
C VAL A 66 -8.84 15.23 -11.59
N ARG A 67 -9.54 14.73 -12.61
CA ARG A 67 -8.91 13.96 -13.71
C ARG A 67 -7.85 14.78 -14.42
N ALA A 68 -8.19 16.00 -14.86
CA ALA A 68 -7.25 16.90 -15.53
C ALA A 68 -6.04 17.24 -14.64
N ALA A 69 -6.23 17.43 -13.33
CA ALA A 69 -5.13 17.70 -12.41
C ALA A 69 -4.19 16.50 -12.30
N LEU A 70 -4.71 15.27 -12.22
CA LEU A 70 -3.90 14.04 -12.20
C LEU A 70 -3.10 13.87 -13.51
N GLU A 71 -3.73 14.10 -14.67
CA GLU A 71 -3.08 14.08 -15.98
C GLU A 71 -1.99 15.15 -16.10
N ASN A 72 -2.24 16.37 -15.63
CA ASN A 72 -1.25 17.45 -15.59
C ASN A 72 -0.06 17.14 -14.66
N LEU A 73 -0.28 16.35 -13.60
CA LEU A 73 0.78 15.80 -12.76
C LEU A 73 1.52 14.63 -13.44
N GLY A 74 1.13 14.27 -14.68
CA GLY A 74 1.75 13.22 -15.49
C GLY A 74 1.33 11.81 -15.11
N ALA A 75 0.20 11.66 -14.43
CA ALA A 75 -0.39 10.34 -14.24
C ALA A 75 -1.14 9.89 -15.50
N VAL A 76 -1.14 8.58 -15.74
CA VAL A 76 -1.83 7.95 -16.87
C VAL A 76 -2.94 7.06 -16.33
N PHE A 77 -4.18 7.33 -16.69
CA PHE A 77 -5.30 6.46 -16.33
C PHE A 77 -5.23 5.15 -17.11
N LEU A 78 -5.33 4.05 -16.37
CA LEU A 78 -5.27 2.69 -16.89
C LEU A 78 -6.59 2.00 -16.61
N PRO A 79 -7.54 1.93 -17.57
CA PRO A 79 -8.82 1.28 -17.37
C PRO A 79 -8.68 -0.24 -17.27
N PHE A 80 -9.38 -0.87 -16.32
CA PHE A 80 -9.47 -2.32 -16.23
C PHE A 80 -10.86 -2.78 -15.80
N GLN A 81 -11.24 -4.02 -16.14
CA GLN A 81 -12.48 -4.65 -15.72
C GLN A 81 -12.24 -5.54 -14.51
N SER A 82 -12.98 -5.30 -13.42
CA SER A 82 -13.02 -6.22 -12.29
C SER A 82 -13.83 -7.46 -12.70
N LYS A 83 -13.25 -8.64 -12.50
CA LYS A 83 -13.85 -9.93 -12.84
C LYS A 83 -14.16 -10.79 -11.62
N GLU A 84 -13.37 -10.62 -10.56
CA GLU A 84 -13.39 -11.47 -9.38
C GLU A 84 -13.83 -10.73 -8.10
N PHE A 85 -13.43 -9.48 -7.92
CA PHE A 85 -13.55 -8.81 -6.63
C PHE A 85 -14.49 -7.59 -6.66
N GLY A 86 -14.22 -6.60 -7.49
CA GLY A 86 -15.04 -5.40 -7.64
C GLY A 86 -15.30 -4.69 -6.31
N HIS A 87 -16.57 -4.31 -6.10
CA HIS A 87 -17.01 -3.57 -4.90
C HIS A 87 -17.04 -4.45 -3.64
N SER A 88 -17.29 -5.74 -3.76
CA SER A 88 -17.40 -6.65 -2.60
C SER A 88 -16.08 -6.81 -1.85
N TYR A 89 -14.97 -6.70 -2.58
CA TYR A 89 -13.61 -6.72 -2.02
C TYR A 89 -12.71 -5.71 -2.74
N PRO A 90 -12.79 -4.41 -2.40
CA PRO A 90 -12.06 -3.35 -3.11
C PRO A 90 -10.54 -3.52 -3.08
N HIS A 91 -9.97 -4.16 -2.04
CA HIS A 91 -8.54 -4.47 -1.98
C HIS A 91 -8.09 -5.43 -3.08
N GLY A 92 -8.99 -6.28 -3.60
CA GLY A 92 -8.70 -7.16 -4.73
C GLY A 92 -8.44 -6.43 -6.05
N ASN A 93 -8.88 -5.16 -6.18
CA ASN A 93 -8.63 -4.37 -7.38
C ASN A 93 -7.13 -4.13 -7.63
N LYS A 94 -6.29 -4.11 -6.58
CA LYS A 94 -4.83 -4.06 -6.74
C LYS A 94 -4.27 -5.31 -7.44
N ILE A 95 -4.91 -6.46 -7.24
CA ILE A 95 -4.52 -7.73 -7.86
C ILE A 95 -4.93 -7.74 -9.34
N GLU A 96 -6.21 -7.45 -9.62
CA GLU A 96 -6.76 -7.50 -10.98
C GLU A 96 -6.17 -6.44 -11.92
N SER A 97 -5.81 -5.27 -11.38
CA SER A 97 -5.24 -4.17 -12.16
C SER A 97 -3.86 -4.46 -12.74
N LEU A 98 -3.10 -5.38 -12.15
CA LEU A 98 -1.76 -5.76 -12.64
C LEU A 98 -1.78 -6.30 -14.07
N ALA A 99 -2.85 -7.00 -14.47
CA ALA A 99 -2.99 -7.54 -15.82
C ALA A 99 -3.07 -6.46 -16.90
N ALA A 100 -3.53 -5.25 -16.55
CA ALA A 100 -3.65 -4.13 -17.48
C ALA A 100 -2.35 -3.34 -17.66
N LEU A 101 -1.40 -3.45 -16.71
CA LEU A 101 -0.15 -2.71 -16.75
C LEU A 101 0.75 -3.19 -17.91
N PRO A 102 1.49 -2.29 -18.59
CA PRO A 102 2.56 -2.70 -19.51
C PRO A 102 3.54 -3.64 -18.83
N ASP A 103 4.00 -4.67 -19.54
CA ASP A 103 4.90 -5.68 -18.97
C ASP A 103 6.33 -5.14 -18.86
N ALA A 104 6.59 -4.44 -17.77
CA ALA A 104 7.86 -3.82 -17.41
C ALA A 104 7.95 -3.78 -15.88
N PRO A 105 9.15 -3.59 -15.30
CA PRO A 105 9.30 -3.49 -13.84
C PRO A 105 8.34 -2.48 -13.23
N PHE A 106 7.70 -2.85 -12.12
CA PHE A 106 6.70 -2.02 -11.47
C PHE A 106 6.85 -2.00 -9.95
N LEU A 107 6.44 -0.89 -9.38
CA LEU A 107 6.20 -0.68 -7.95
C LEU A 107 4.70 -0.38 -7.75
N PHE A 108 4.01 -1.21 -6.98
CA PHE A 108 2.65 -0.91 -6.53
C PHE A 108 2.69 -0.03 -5.29
N LEU A 109 1.81 0.97 -5.23
CA LEU A 109 1.59 1.81 -4.05
C LEU A 109 0.09 1.96 -3.79
N ASP A 110 -0.35 1.83 -2.52
CA ASP A 110 -1.68 2.30 -2.14
C ASP A 110 -1.75 3.83 -2.30
N THR A 111 -2.90 4.37 -2.68
CA THR A 111 -3.06 5.82 -2.93
C THR A 111 -2.83 6.70 -1.71
N ASP A 112 -3.06 6.17 -0.51
CA ASP A 112 -2.75 6.83 0.76
C ASP A 112 -1.25 6.77 1.11
N THR A 113 -0.42 7.00 0.08
CA THR A 113 1.04 7.07 0.15
C THR A 113 1.52 8.45 -0.32
N LEU A 114 2.50 9.01 0.39
CA LEU A 114 3.28 10.17 -0.06
C LEU A 114 4.68 9.72 -0.46
N ILE A 115 5.19 10.25 -1.56
CA ILE A 115 6.60 10.12 -1.92
C ILE A 115 7.35 11.29 -1.27
N THR A 116 8.29 10.98 -0.41
CA THR A 116 8.96 11.95 0.45
C THR A 116 10.47 12.04 0.21
N GLY A 117 11.00 11.15 -0.63
CA GLY A 117 12.42 11.09 -0.96
C GLY A 117 12.70 10.63 -2.39
N PRO A 118 13.99 10.46 -2.73
CA PRO A 118 14.42 10.04 -4.06
C PRO A 118 14.08 8.57 -4.32
N LEU A 119 12.97 8.32 -4.96
CA LEU A 119 12.46 6.97 -5.22
C LEU A 119 13.34 6.19 -6.21
N ASP A 120 13.95 6.89 -7.16
CA ASP A 120 14.86 6.32 -8.16
C ASP A 120 16.23 5.92 -7.58
N ALA A 121 16.53 6.33 -6.35
CA ALA A 121 17.73 5.93 -5.62
C ALA A 121 17.53 4.65 -4.78
N VAL A 122 16.31 4.14 -4.65
CA VAL A 122 16.02 2.88 -3.93
C VAL A 122 16.51 1.71 -4.78
N PRO A 123 17.39 0.84 -4.25
CA PRO A 123 17.98 -0.26 -5.01
C PRO A 123 17.04 -1.48 -5.09
N PHE A 124 15.92 -1.33 -5.80
CA PHE A 124 14.99 -2.43 -6.01
C PHE A 124 15.64 -3.56 -6.82
N ASP A 125 15.61 -4.78 -6.32
CA ASP A 125 15.85 -5.97 -7.12
C ASP A 125 14.49 -6.51 -7.61
N PHE A 126 14.06 -6.06 -8.78
CA PHE A 126 12.78 -6.46 -9.37
C PHE A 126 12.67 -7.97 -9.67
N THR A 127 13.77 -8.72 -9.62
CA THR A 127 13.75 -10.18 -9.77
C THR A 127 13.50 -10.91 -8.46
N ARG A 128 13.64 -10.20 -7.31
CA ARG A 128 13.40 -10.70 -5.96
C ARG A 128 12.40 -9.82 -5.23
N PRO A 129 11.10 -9.99 -5.48
CA PRO A 129 10.07 -9.11 -4.94
C PRO A 129 10.05 -9.09 -3.41
N ALA A 130 9.66 -7.96 -2.87
CA ALA A 130 9.40 -7.76 -1.45
C ALA A 130 8.20 -6.82 -1.27
N ALA A 131 7.74 -6.66 -0.03
CA ALA A 131 6.65 -5.77 0.32
C ALA A 131 6.85 -5.18 1.72
N SER A 132 6.00 -4.21 2.11
CA SER A 132 6.09 -3.54 3.40
C SER A 132 5.94 -4.50 4.58
N LEU A 133 6.87 -4.43 5.52
CA LEU A 133 6.74 -5.07 6.84
C LEU A 133 6.10 -4.15 7.89
N ARG A 134 5.79 -2.90 7.55
CA ARG A 134 5.16 -1.95 8.45
C ARG A 134 3.68 -2.25 8.63
N ARG A 135 3.37 -3.14 9.55
CA ARG A 135 2.02 -3.63 9.84
C ARG A 135 1.59 -3.32 11.27
N GLU A 136 0.31 -3.07 11.45
CA GLU A 136 -0.28 -2.71 12.74
C GLU A 136 -0.98 -3.89 13.43
N GLY A 137 -1.22 -4.94 12.69
CA GLY A 137 -1.83 -6.18 13.15
C GLY A 137 -1.23 -7.37 12.44
N THR A 138 -1.85 -8.49 12.63
CA THR A 138 -1.47 -9.73 11.97
C THR A 138 -2.70 -10.52 11.55
N TRP A 139 -2.49 -11.39 10.62
CA TRP A 139 -3.31 -12.53 10.29
C TRP A 139 -2.36 -13.76 10.24
N PRO A 140 -2.79 -14.95 10.62
CA PRO A 140 -4.08 -15.31 11.20
C PRO A 140 -4.24 -14.86 12.65
N MET A 141 -5.45 -15.08 13.21
CA MET A 141 -5.75 -14.94 14.63
C MET A 141 -6.09 -16.33 15.19
N PRO A 142 -5.08 -17.14 15.57
CA PRO A 142 -5.32 -18.51 16.05
C PRO A 142 -6.24 -18.55 17.26
N ASP A 143 -7.21 -19.44 17.22
CA ASP A 143 -8.06 -19.75 18.38
C ASP A 143 -7.28 -20.62 19.40
N LEU A 144 -7.71 -20.54 20.67
CA LEU A 144 -7.02 -21.22 21.78
C LEU A 144 -6.89 -22.74 21.58
N TYR A 145 -7.85 -23.36 20.91
CA TYR A 145 -7.90 -24.81 20.65
C TYR A 145 -7.84 -25.16 19.15
N GLY A 146 -7.60 -24.16 18.32
CA GLY A 146 -7.49 -24.33 16.87
C GLY A 146 -6.06 -24.54 16.38
N PRO A 147 -5.88 -24.60 15.07
CA PRO A 147 -4.57 -24.60 14.45
C PRO A 147 -3.75 -23.37 14.87
N ASP A 148 -2.47 -23.56 15.18
CA ASP A 148 -1.56 -22.47 15.52
C ASP A 148 -1.09 -21.71 14.27
N TYR A 149 -0.25 -20.68 14.48
CA TYR A 149 0.33 -19.90 13.37
C TYR A 149 1.05 -20.77 12.36
N HIS A 150 1.83 -21.76 12.83
CA HIS A 150 2.61 -22.63 11.95
C HIS A 150 1.68 -23.52 11.11
N ALA A 151 0.72 -24.18 11.73
CA ALA A 151 -0.21 -25.06 11.04
C ALA A 151 -1.02 -24.32 9.97
N ILE A 152 -1.47 -23.08 10.27
CA ILE A 152 -2.22 -22.26 9.32
C ILE A 152 -1.34 -21.86 8.14
N TRP A 153 -0.15 -21.29 8.39
CA TRP A 153 0.75 -20.87 7.31
C TRP A 153 1.28 -22.06 6.52
N ALA A 154 1.71 -23.16 7.16
CA ALA A 154 2.18 -24.36 6.48
C ALA A 154 1.12 -24.90 5.52
N SER A 155 -0.15 -24.94 5.94
CA SER A 155 -1.24 -25.41 5.08
C SER A 155 -1.42 -24.58 3.80
N LEU A 156 -1.15 -23.27 3.87
CA LEU A 156 -1.18 -22.39 2.72
C LEU A 156 0.02 -22.60 1.78
N TYR A 157 1.24 -22.78 2.36
CA TYR A 157 2.42 -23.08 1.56
C TYR A 157 2.30 -24.45 0.89
N ASP A 158 1.85 -25.47 1.63
CA ASP A 158 1.63 -26.83 1.11
C ASP A 158 0.62 -26.86 -0.04
N ARG A 159 -0.45 -26.07 0.08
CA ARG A 159 -1.47 -25.96 -0.99
C ARG A 159 -0.88 -25.57 -2.34
N PHE A 160 0.14 -24.72 -2.34
CA PHE A 160 0.78 -24.21 -3.56
C PHE A 160 2.14 -24.89 -3.84
N GLY A 161 2.47 -25.97 -3.12
CA GLY A 161 3.74 -26.69 -3.29
C GLY A 161 4.98 -25.86 -2.95
N LEU A 162 4.85 -24.91 -2.01
CA LEU A 162 5.93 -24.01 -1.59
C LEU A 162 6.57 -24.52 -0.29
N ASP A 163 7.88 -24.34 -0.16
CA ASP A 163 8.59 -24.61 1.10
C ASP A 163 8.46 -23.39 2.04
N ILE A 164 7.85 -23.57 3.20
CA ILE A 164 7.71 -22.53 4.21
C ILE A 164 9.04 -22.24 4.94
N ALA A 165 9.94 -23.21 5.05
CA ALA A 165 11.12 -23.12 5.91
C ALA A 165 11.99 -21.87 5.66
N PRO A 166 12.30 -21.47 4.41
CA PRO A 166 13.09 -20.27 4.15
C PRO A 166 12.39 -18.94 4.56
N THR A 167 11.08 -18.96 4.81
CA THR A 167 10.31 -17.76 5.17
C THR A 167 10.20 -17.55 6.68
N ILE A 168 10.60 -18.54 7.47
CA ILE A 168 10.52 -18.52 8.93
C ILE A 168 11.67 -17.68 9.50
N ASP A 169 11.33 -16.71 10.35
CA ASP A 169 12.30 -15.94 11.12
C ASP A 169 12.63 -16.67 12.41
N LEU A 170 13.77 -17.34 12.44
CA LEU A 170 14.21 -18.17 13.58
C LEU A 170 14.61 -17.35 14.80
N ASP A 171 14.84 -16.04 14.66
CA ASP A 171 15.14 -15.14 15.78
C ASP A 171 13.87 -14.80 16.59
N GLN A 172 12.69 -15.13 16.07
CA GLN A 172 11.41 -14.92 16.73
C GLN A 172 10.94 -16.20 17.45
N PRO A 173 10.25 -16.07 18.61
CA PRO A 173 9.66 -17.21 19.31
C PRO A 173 8.72 -18.04 18.42
N GLU A 174 8.62 -19.35 18.68
CA GLU A 174 7.85 -20.30 17.87
C GLU A 174 6.38 -19.86 17.65
N ASN A 175 5.72 -19.45 18.70
CA ASN A 175 4.30 -19.05 18.65
C ASN A 175 4.11 -17.54 18.50
N TYR A 176 5.11 -16.84 17.95
CA TYR A 176 5.03 -15.40 17.78
C TYR A 176 4.74 -15.04 16.33
N TRP A 177 3.72 -14.25 16.12
CA TRP A 177 3.24 -13.88 14.78
C TRP A 177 4.29 -13.26 13.85
N ARG A 178 5.33 -12.60 14.40
CA ARG A 178 6.41 -12.02 13.58
C ARG A 178 7.35 -13.05 12.98
N ARG A 179 7.32 -14.27 13.49
CA ARG A 179 8.10 -15.39 12.95
C ARG A 179 7.71 -15.70 11.49
N PHE A 180 6.46 -15.48 11.12
CA PHE A 180 5.90 -15.83 9.82
C PHE A 180 5.96 -14.64 8.85
N LEU A 181 6.24 -14.94 7.57
CA LEU A 181 6.25 -13.93 6.52
C LEU A 181 4.83 -13.42 6.29
N TYR A 182 4.62 -12.13 6.55
CA TYR A 182 3.36 -11.45 6.35
C TYR A 182 3.59 -9.98 6.11
N PHE A 183 2.93 -9.40 5.11
CA PHE A 183 3.15 -8.04 4.67
C PHE A 183 1.93 -7.14 4.87
N ASN A 184 2.19 -5.85 5.02
CA ASN A 184 1.22 -4.84 4.65
C ASN A 184 1.32 -4.64 3.13
N ALA A 185 0.21 -4.83 2.41
CA ALA A 185 0.19 -4.71 0.95
C ALA A 185 0.13 -3.24 0.45
N GLY A 186 0.67 -2.29 1.23
CA GLY A 186 0.73 -0.86 0.87
C GLY A 186 1.78 -0.55 -0.19
N TRP A 187 2.82 -1.38 -0.32
CA TRP A 187 3.74 -1.40 -1.45
C TRP A 187 4.28 -2.81 -1.69
N PHE A 188 4.51 -3.13 -2.94
CA PHE A 188 5.23 -4.32 -3.42
C PHE A 188 5.70 -4.09 -4.86
N PHE A 189 6.65 -4.87 -5.33
CA PHE A 189 7.23 -4.70 -6.66
C PHE A 189 7.63 -6.03 -7.30
N HIS A 190 7.75 -6.05 -8.63
CA HIS A 190 8.27 -7.18 -9.41
C HIS A 190 8.66 -6.73 -10.83
N ALA A 191 9.45 -7.56 -11.52
CA ALA A 191 9.88 -7.29 -12.89
C ALA A 191 8.75 -7.35 -13.93
N SER A 192 7.76 -8.22 -13.73
CA SER A 192 6.62 -8.43 -14.63
C SER A 192 5.30 -8.34 -13.87
N PRO A 193 4.48 -7.31 -14.11
CA PRO A 193 3.16 -7.21 -13.53
C PRO A 193 2.22 -8.31 -14.02
N LYS A 194 2.40 -8.78 -15.26
CA LYS A 194 1.57 -9.85 -15.83
C LYS A 194 1.81 -11.19 -15.13
N ALA A 195 3.07 -11.58 -14.98
CA ALA A 195 3.42 -12.82 -14.30
C ALA A 195 3.04 -12.77 -12.83
N PHE A 196 3.37 -11.66 -12.14
CA PHE A 196 3.04 -11.46 -10.74
C PHE A 196 1.53 -11.41 -10.51
N GLY A 197 0.80 -10.65 -11.33
CA GLY A 197 -0.65 -10.48 -11.22
C GLY A 197 -1.40 -11.77 -11.50
N ALA A 198 -0.99 -12.57 -12.48
CA ALA A 198 -1.60 -13.86 -12.77
C ALA A 198 -1.47 -14.82 -11.58
N LEU A 199 -0.28 -14.95 -11.01
CA LEU A 199 -0.05 -15.82 -9.85
C LEU A 199 -0.78 -15.29 -8.60
N PHE A 200 -0.80 -13.97 -8.40
CA PHE A 200 -1.49 -13.35 -7.28
C PHE A 200 -2.99 -13.58 -7.34
N LEU A 201 -3.58 -13.45 -8.54
CA LEU A 201 -5.00 -13.72 -8.75
C LEU A 201 -5.32 -15.19 -8.52
N ASP A 202 -4.51 -16.10 -9.06
CA ASP A 202 -4.67 -17.54 -8.89
C ASP A 202 -4.65 -17.93 -7.41
N TYR A 203 -3.64 -17.49 -6.66
CA TYR A 203 -3.52 -17.80 -5.24
C TYR A 203 -4.65 -17.19 -4.41
N ALA A 204 -5.00 -15.92 -4.66
CA ALA A 204 -6.06 -15.25 -3.92
C ALA A 204 -7.43 -15.92 -4.17
N THR A 205 -7.76 -16.24 -5.41
CA THR A 205 -9.04 -16.92 -5.74
C THR A 205 -9.06 -18.36 -5.21
N ALA A 206 -7.95 -19.09 -5.31
CA ALA A 206 -7.84 -20.42 -4.75
C ALA A 206 -8.03 -20.45 -3.22
N ILE A 207 -7.47 -19.48 -2.49
CA ILE A 207 -7.67 -19.35 -1.03
C ILE A 207 -9.11 -18.99 -0.71
N ARG A 208 -9.73 -18.08 -1.48
CA ARG A 208 -11.12 -17.67 -1.31
C ARG A 208 -12.10 -18.81 -1.51
N ASP A 209 -11.94 -19.54 -2.62
CA ASP A 209 -12.94 -20.50 -3.10
C ASP A 209 -12.84 -21.88 -2.44
N ALA A 210 -11.62 -22.25 -2.02
CA ALA A 210 -11.37 -23.52 -1.35
C ALA A 210 -10.26 -23.38 -0.30
N PRO A 211 -10.50 -22.70 0.81
CA PRO A 211 -9.49 -22.51 1.85
C PRO A 211 -9.04 -23.85 2.46
N PRO A 212 -7.76 -24.01 2.81
CA PRO A 212 -7.30 -25.19 3.54
C PRO A 212 -8.08 -25.39 4.85
N ALA A 213 -8.23 -26.64 5.28
CA ALA A 213 -8.96 -26.96 6.52
C ALA A 213 -8.41 -26.24 7.77
N ALA A 214 -7.11 -25.97 7.81
CA ALA A 214 -6.49 -25.24 8.90
C ALA A 214 -6.95 -23.76 9.01
N LEU A 215 -7.63 -23.22 7.98
CA LEU A 215 -8.22 -21.88 8.00
C LEU A 215 -9.65 -21.86 8.55
N ILE A 216 -10.19 -22.98 9.00
CA ILE A 216 -11.51 -23.03 9.63
C ILE A 216 -11.51 -22.08 10.84
N GLY A 217 -12.50 -21.16 10.88
CA GLY A 217 -12.60 -20.13 11.92
C GLY A 217 -11.78 -18.87 11.65
N GLN A 218 -10.93 -18.83 10.61
CA GLN A 218 -10.20 -17.62 10.26
C GLN A 218 -10.99 -16.77 9.26
N GLU A 219 -11.11 -15.48 9.57
CA GLU A 219 -11.67 -14.52 8.61
C GLU A 219 -10.64 -14.21 7.51
N ILE A 220 -11.03 -14.41 6.25
CA ILE A 220 -10.18 -14.12 5.10
C ILE A 220 -10.29 -12.63 4.73
N TYR A 221 -11.47 -12.04 4.85
CA TYR A 221 -11.70 -10.64 4.56
C TYR A 221 -11.55 -9.77 5.82
N PRO A 222 -10.93 -8.59 5.72
CA PRO A 222 -10.44 -7.93 4.49
C PRO A 222 -8.96 -8.23 4.17
N TRP A 223 -8.41 -9.39 4.55
CA TRP A 223 -6.98 -9.68 4.57
C TRP A 223 -6.49 -10.51 3.36
N LEU A 224 -7.37 -10.91 2.44
CA LEU A 224 -7.05 -11.86 1.37
C LEU A 224 -5.83 -11.44 0.52
N ASP A 225 -5.69 -10.16 0.17
CA ASP A 225 -4.53 -9.63 -0.52
C ASP A 225 -3.24 -9.82 0.28
N GLN A 226 -3.30 -9.60 1.61
CA GLN A 226 -2.17 -9.75 2.50
C GLN A 226 -1.86 -11.23 2.85
N ILE A 227 -2.85 -12.12 2.74
CA ILE A 227 -2.69 -13.57 2.92
C ILE A 227 -1.98 -14.17 1.71
N ALA A 228 -2.40 -13.80 0.51
CA ALA A 228 -1.84 -14.35 -0.73
C ALA A 228 -0.46 -13.73 -1.08
N LEU A 229 -0.22 -12.45 -0.77
CA LEU A 229 0.98 -11.72 -1.16
C LEU A 229 2.30 -12.39 -0.72
N PRO A 230 2.48 -12.87 0.54
CA PRO A 230 3.73 -13.54 0.94
C PRO A 230 4.00 -14.84 0.17
N LEU A 231 2.95 -15.56 -0.20
CA LEU A 231 3.07 -16.79 -0.99
C LEU A 231 3.55 -16.48 -2.41
N VAL A 232 2.98 -15.44 -3.03
CA VAL A 232 3.38 -14.97 -4.37
C VAL A 232 4.81 -14.45 -4.36
N ILE A 233 5.17 -13.60 -3.40
CA ILE A 233 6.53 -13.09 -3.24
C ILE A 233 7.53 -14.24 -3.10
N HIS A 234 7.22 -15.22 -2.25
CA HIS A 234 8.07 -16.36 -2.04
C HIS A 234 8.19 -17.26 -3.30
N ALA A 235 7.09 -17.46 -4.03
CA ALA A 235 7.10 -18.24 -5.28
C ALA A 235 8.01 -17.62 -6.36
N PHE A 236 8.21 -16.30 -6.34
CA PHE A 236 9.16 -15.59 -7.20
C PHE A 236 10.58 -15.47 -6.60
N GLY A 237 10.89 -16.21 -5.52
CA GLY A 237 12.21 -16.17 -4.87
C GLY A 237 12.48 -14.91 -4.06
N GLY A 238 11.44 -14.12 -3.81
CA GLY A 238 11.49 -12.95 -2.93
C GLY A 238 11.29 -13.29 -1.47
N GLY A 239 11.17 -12.26 -0.62
CA GLY A 239 11.02 -12.45 0.81
C GLY A 239 10.95 -11.14 1.60
N ARG A 240 11.46 -11.16 2.83
CA ARG A 240 11.55 -9.95 3.66
C ARG A 240 12.43 -8.91 2.99
N PRO A 241 12.00 -7.62 2.97
CA PRO A 241 12.86 -6.54 2.50
C PRO A 241 14.09 -6.42 3.40
N GLY A 242 15.24 -6.21 2.79
CA GLY A 242 16.47 -5.88 3.50
C GLY A 242 16.48 -4.41 3.96
N PRO A 243 17.51 -4.02 4.72
CA PRO A 243 17.66 -2.66 5.24
C PRO A 243 17.75 -1.61 4.12
N GLU A 244 18.19 -1.98 2.92
CA GLU A 244 18.27 -1.11 1.73
C GLU A 244 16.90 -0.61 1.26
N LEU A 245 15.82 -1.34 1.58
CA LEU A 245 14.44 -0.93 1.30
C LEU A 245 13.76 -0.22 2.49
N GLY A 246 14.45 -0.04 3.61
CA GLY A 246 13.89 0.55 4.83
C GLY A 246 13.28 1.94 4.63
N GLY A 247 13.80 2.73 3.69
CA GLY A 247 13.25 4.04 3.34
C GLY A 247 11.84 4.00 2.73
N MET A 248 11.41 2.85 2.21
CA MET A 248 10.08 2.67 1.64
C MET A 248 8.95 2.70 2.68
N ASP A 249 9.26 2.50 3.94
CA ASP A 249 8.29 2.58 5.05
C ASP A 249 8.47 3.87 5.90
N GLY A 250 8.90 4.98 5.29
CA GLY A 250 9.05 6.25 6.02
C GLY A 250 9.71 7.38 5.25
N GLU A 251 11.02 7.29 4.95
CA GLU A 251 11.82 8.42 4.45
C GLU A 251 11.67 8.68 2.95
N VAL A 252 11.51 7.65 2.15
CA VAL A 252 11.36 7.74 0.68
C VAL A 252 9.91 7.66 0.27
N SER A 253 9.15 6.78 0.87
CA SER A 253 7.71 6.72 0.77
C SER A 253 7.06 6.54 2.13
N CYS A 254 5.84 7.04 2.29
CA CYS A 254 5.09 6.96 3.53
C CYS A 254 3.66 6.55 3.24
N HIS A 255 3.33 5.29 3.49
CA HIS A 255 1.94 4.80 3.50
C HIS A 255 1.29 5.25 4.81
N TYR A 256 0.63 6.43 4.78
CA TYR A 256 0.14 7.10 5.97
C TYR A 256 -1.20 6.60 6.50
N ARG A 257 -1.99 5.87 5.70
CA ARG A 257 -3.29 5.26 6.02
C ARG A 257 -4.41 6.26 6.34
N THR A 258 -4.14 7.23 7.18
CA THR A 258 -5.03 8.38 7.44
C THR A 258 -4.21 9.61 7.83
N LEU A 259 -4.69 10.80 7.49
CA LEU A 259 -3.98 12.04 7.82
C LEU A 259 -3.78 12.27 9.33
N PRO A 260 -4.74 11.94 10.23
CA PRO A 260 -4.47 12.04 11.67
C PRO A 260 -3.29 11.17 12.14
N LEU A 261 -3.11 9.95 11.59
CA LEU A 261 -1.97 9.11 11.90
C LEU A 261 -0.67 9.68 11.35
N LEU A 262 -0.71 10.24 10.15
CA LEU A 262 0.44 10.94 9.58
C LEU A 262 0.95 12.04 10.52
N TYR A 263 0.07 12.94 10.96
CA TYR A 263 0.46 14.00 11.87
C TYR A 263 0.93 13.48 13.24
N ALA A 264 0.32 12.41 13.76
CA ALA A 264 0.68 11.85 15.05
C ALA A 264 2.08 11.24 15.08
N ARG A 265 2.47 10.49 14.05
CA ARG A 265 3.64 9.62 14.13
C ARG A 265 4.73 9.84 13.09
N GLU A 266 4.41 10.45 11.93
CA GLU A 266 5.40 10.55 10.86
C GLU A 266 6.40 11.69 11.08
N SER A 267 7.52 11.65 10.37
CA SER A 267 8.58 12.65 10.49
C SER A 267 8.12 14.05 10.05
N ASP A 268 8.85 15.09 10.47
CA ASP A 268 8.58 16.47 10.02
C ASP A 268 8.69 16.61 8.51
N ARG A 269 9.59 15.84 7.89
CA ARG A 269 9.72 15.78 6.44
C ARG A 269 8.42 15.34 5.76
N VAL A 270 7.80 14.26 6.24
CA VAL A 270 6.53 13.76 5.69
C VAL A 270 5.43 14.80 5.80
N VAL A 271 5.31 15.45 6.96
CA VAL A 271 4.33 16.52 7.18
C VAL A 271 4.61 17.70 6.27
N THR A 272 5.88 18.10 6.13
CA THR A 272 6.28 19.20 5.26
C THR A 272 5.90 18.92 3.80
N VAL A 273 6.18 17.71 3.29
CA VAL A 273 5.80 17.33 1.93
C VAL A 273 4.28 17.37 1.74
N LEU A 274 3.50 16.81 2.69
CA LEU A 274 2.04 16.88 2.65
C LEU A 274 1.55 18.32 2.56
N GLU A 275 2.02 19.19 3.46
CA GLU A 275 1.58 20.58 3.53
C GLU A 275 2.00 21.37 2.28
N GLN A 276 3.23 21.16 1.78
CA GLN A 276 3.71 21.79 0.56
C GLN A 276 2.84 21.44 -0.67
N VAL A 277 2.54 20.16 -0.88
CA VAL A 277 1.74 19.76 -2.04
C VAL A 277 0.28 20.16 -1.88
N ALA A 278 -0.31 20.02 -0.69
CA ALA A 278 -1.70 20.37 -0.46
C ALA A 278 -1.96 21.90 -0.53
N LEU A 279 -0.94 22.73 -0.31
CA LEU A 279 -1.06 24.19 -0.37
C LEU A 279 -0.80 24.77 -1.77
N GLN A 280 -0.39 23.97 -2.76
CA GLN A 280 -0.29 24.43 -4.15
C GLN A 280 -1.65 24.96 -4.61
N PRO A 281 -1.73 26.13 -5.24
CA PRO A 281 -2.99 26.80 -5.54
C PRO A 281 -4.01 25.94 -6.28
N ASP A 282 -3.55 25.21 -7.31
CA ASP A 282 -4.41 24.36 -8.13
C ASP A 282 -4.96 23.15 -7.36
N LEU A 283 -4.11 22.50 -6.55
CA LEU A 283 -4.50 21.35 -5.73
C LEU A 283 -5.37 21.78 -4.54
N ARG A 284 -5.06 22.92 -3.92
CA ARG A 284 -5.84 23.45 -2.80
C ARG A 284 -7.31 23.63 -3.15
N ARG A 285 -7.61 24.07 -4.38
CA ARG A 285 -8.99 24.23 -4.85
C ARG A 285 -9.76 22.91 -4.88
N LEU A 286 -9.10 21.81 -5.31
CA LEU A 286 -9.69 20.48 -5.38
C LEU A 286 -9.73 19.80 -4.00
N LEU A 287 -8.64 19.85 -3.26
CA LEU A 287 -8.48 19.17 -1.98
C LEU A 287 -9.31 19.79 -0.84
N ARG A 288 -9.85 21.02 -1.00
CA ARG A 288 -10.76 21.63 0.00
C ARG A 288 -12.07 20.84 0.18
N ASP A 289 -12.45 20.04 -0.83
CA ASP A 289 -13.64 19.19 -0.79
C ASP A 289 -13.35 17.81 -0.16
N PHE A 290 -12.08 17.53 0.09
CA PHE A 290 -11.66 16.35 0.82
C PHE A 290 -11.50 16.67 2.31
N GLU A 291 -12.48 16.22 3.11
CA GLU A 291 -12.58 16.58 4.53
C GLU A 291 -11.29 16.35 5.34
N PRO A 292 -10.56 15.22 5.18
CA PRO A 292 -9.31 15.01 5.91
C PRO A 292 -8.27 16.11 5.66
N VAL A 293 -8.05 16.53 4.42
CA VAL A 293 -7.12 17.63 4.08
C VAL A 293 -7.64 18.95 4.59
N LYS A 294 -8.94 19.23 4.37
CA LYS A 294 -9.59 20.45 4.86
C LYS A 294 -9.38 20.65 6.36
N LEU A 295 -9.61 19.62 7.15
CA LEU A 295 -9.52 19.71 8.60
C LEU A 295 -8.07 19.67 9.10
N MET A 296 -7.26 18.74 8.60
CA MET A 296 -5.89 18.55 9.10
C MET A 296 -4.94 19.63 8.62
N VAL A 297 -4.97 19.98 7.33
CA VAL A 297 -4.05 20.95 6.72
C VAL A 297 -4.63 22.38 6.80
N TYR A 298 -5.79 22.62 6.17
CA TYR A 298 -6.29 24.01 5.98
C TYR A 298 -6.86 24.63 7.24
N GLN A 299 -7.47 23.82 8.15
CA GLN A 299 -7.93 24.26 9.46
C GLN A 299 -6.93 23.99 10.58
N ASN A 300 -5.72 23.57 10.22
CA ASN A 300 -4.60 23.44 11.14
C ASN A 300 -4.81 22.46 12.30
N ARG A 301 -5.76 21.50 12.16
CA ARG A 301 -5.97 20.46 13.21
C ARG A 301 -4.80 19.48 13.29
N GLY A 302 -4.05 19.29 12.19
CA GLY A 302 -2.83 18.47 12.18
C GLY A 302 -1.81 18.91 13.22
N ARG A 303 -1.63 20.23 13.44
CA ARG A 303 -0.75 20.72 14.50
C ARG A 303 -1.25 20.37 15.91
N LYS A 304 -2.58 20.36 16.12
CA LYS A 304 -3.16 19.91 17.39
C LYS A 304 -2.89 18.42 17.60
N VAL A 305 -3.08 17.60 16.55
CA VAL A 305 -2.73 16.17 16.61
C VAL A 305 -1.25 16.01 17.00
N ARG A 306 -0.36 16.74 16.33
CA ARG A 306 1.08 16.63 16.56
C ARG A 306 1.49 16.98 18.00
N ALA A 307 0.83 17.96 18.60
CA ALA A 307 1.07 18.38 19.97
C ALA A 307 0.62 17.36 21.06
N LEU A 308 -0.21 16.37 20.68
CA LEU A 308 -0.69 15.33 21.61
C LEU A 308 0.34 14.22 21.87
N PHE A 309 1.38 14.12 21.04
CA PHE A 309 2.31 13.00 21.08
C PHE A 309 3.76 13.48 21.18
N ASP A 310 4.50 12.93 22.15
CA ASP A 310 5.95 13.03 22.14
C ASP A 310 6.51 12.11 21.06
N ARG A 311 7.21 12.68 20.11
CA ARG A 311 7.76 11.96 18.96
C ARG A 311 8.95 11.08 19.31
N ALA A 312 9.63 11.40 20.41
CA ALA A 312 10.70 10.57 20.93
C ALA A 312 10.18 9.34 21.68
N ASP A 313 8.90 9.40 22.16
CA ASP A 313 8.27 8.32 22.91
C ASP A 313 6.82 8.08 22.42
N LEU A 314 6.70 7.67 21.17
CA LEU A 314 5.40 7.34 20.58
C LEU A 314 4.82 6.04 21.15
N PRO A 315 3.49 5.96 21.34
CA PRO A 315 2.85 4.70 21.70
C PRO A 315 3.21 3.58 20.70
N ARG A 316 3.66 2.43 21.23
CA ARG A 316 4.09 1.28 20.41
C ARG A 316 3.01 0.71 19.51
N ARG A 317 1.72 0.86 19.91
CA ARG A 317 0.57 0.34 19.17
C ARG A 317 -0.22 1.49 18.57
N GLU A 318 -0.50 1.42 17.27
CA GLU A 318 -1.37 2.40 16.60
C GLU A 318 -2.73 2.55 17.28
N GLN A 319 -3.26 1.46 17.85
CA GLN A 319 -4.54 1.50 18.59
C GLN A 319 -4.53 2.53 19.72
N ALA A 320 -3.41 2.68 20.44
CA ALA A 320 -3.29 3.69 21.49
C ALA A 320 -3.32 5.12 20.91
N ILE A 321 -2.66 5.35 19.78
CA ILE A 321 -2.73 6.62 19.05
C ILE A 321 -4.16 6.91 18.63
N ARG A 322 -4.84 5.93 18.02
CA ARG A 322 -6.24 6.04 17.58
C ARG A 322 -7.19 6.36 18.76
N PHE A 323 -6.95 5.74 19.90
CA PHE A 323 -7.76 5.99 21.10
C PHE A 323 -7.65 7.46 21.55
N VAL A 324 -6.43 8.00 21.64
CA VAL A 324 -6.21 9.41 21.98
C VAL A 324 -6.87 10.33 20.97
N LEU A 325 -6.66 10.08 19.67
CA LEU A 325 -7.26 10.89 18.61
C LEU A 325 -8.78 10.89 18.62
N LYS A 326 -9.41 9.74 18.92
CA LYS A 326 -10.88 9.63 19.04
C LYS A 326 -11.39 10.41 20.25
N ARG A 327 -10.72 10.29 21.39
CA ARG A 327 -11.08 11.02 22.62
C ARG A 327 -11.02 12.53 22.41
N GLU A 328 -10.03 13.02 21.68
CA GLU A 328 -9.85 14.46 21.39
C GLU A 328 -10.68 14.96 20.18
N GLY A 329 -11.54 14.10 19.57
CA GLY A 329 -12.35 14.47 18.40
C GLY A 329 -11.53 14.80 17.14
N LEU A 330 -10.33 14.23 17.05
CA LEU A 330 -9.37 14.47 15.95
C LEU A 330 -9.23 13.25 15.02
N TRP A 331 -9.95 12.17 15.28
CA TRP A 331 -9.96 11.00 14.42
C TRP A 331 -10.82 11.23 13.18
N LEU A 332 -10.23 11.04 12.00
CA LEU A 332 -10.89 11.06 10.69
C LEU A 332 -10.45 9.82 9.90
N ARG A 333 -11.33 9.31 9.06
CA ARG A 333 -11.05 8.16 8.20
C ARG A 333 -11.33 8.50 6.74
#